data_8ce223b19c051a93c07bc3bab0ef9f16
#
_entry.id   8ce223b19c051a93c07bc3bab0ef9f16
#
_cell.length_a   1.000
_cell.length_b   1.000
_cell.length_c   1.000
_cell.angle_alpha   90.00
_cell.angle_beta   90.00
_cell.angle_gamma   90.00
#
_symmetry.space_group_name_H-M   'P 1'
#
loop_
_entity.id
_entity.type
_entity.pdbx_description
1 polymer ?
#
loop_
_entity_poly.entity_id
_entity_poly.type
_entity_poly.pdbx_seq_one_letter_code
_entity_poly.pdbx_strand_id
1 'polypeptide(L)'
;MKNKIVALFILILFVIGCRKIMPKSPKDDELLDGPIEGLTTQETAQFLKGDVAFNDDVFTPQNGLGPLFVATSCGSCHAGDGKGHPFTTLTRFGQIDSTGNQYLSSGAPQLQNHAIPGYQPETLPVGVGFSKILPPANTGLGFLDAVTDADILAMADPNDADGDGISGVCNWVTVPSYCQHRANYISQGGKYIARFGKKGAAYDLLQQTANAYNQDMGVNSAFEPYDTYTKLEVDPEVSNVTVHDVVFYLKTLKAPVQRNQNDADVQSGKQIFIALGCEKCHKSQLTTGTSNISALSNKTFYPYTDMLLHNMGSALDDNYTEGSAKTYEWKTPPLWGLGLAKNSQGGSYFLMHDGRASSIEAAILLHGGEAQSSNNNYQSLSENDKQNLIKFLESL
;
A
#
# COMPACT_ATOMS: atom_id res chain seq x y z
N MET A 1 14.28 -11.28 -62.26
CA MET A 1 13.18 -10.48 -61.70
C MET A 1 12.35 -11.26 -60.66
N LYS A 2 11.95 -12.51 -60.89
CA LYS A 2 11.13 -13.31 -59.93
C LYS A 2 11.73 -13.42 -58.50
N ASN A 3 13.04 -13.64 -58.37
CA ASN A 3 13.70 -13.78 -57.06
C ASN A 3 13.75 -12.48 -56.23
N LYS A 4 13.78 -11.30 -56.90
CA LYS A 4 13.76 -10.00 -56.21
C LYS A 4 12.35 -9.66 -55.68
N ILE A 5 11.30 -10.09 -56.38
CA ILE A 5 9.90 -9.89 -55.99
C ILE A 5 9.56 -10.79 -54.78
N VAL A 6 10.04 -12.05 -54.79
CA VAL A 6 9.86 -12.97 -53.64
C VAL A 6 10.59 -12.45 -52.40
N ALA A 7 11.83 -11.95 -52.53
CA ALA A 7 12.57 -11.37 -51.41
C ALA A 7 11.89 -10.12 -50.83
N LEU A 8 11.29 -9.27 -51.68
CA LEU A 8 10.53 -8.09 -51.23
C LEU A 8 9.23 -8.48 -50.48
N PHE A 9 8.54 -9.53 -50.99
CA PHE A 9 7.33 -10.05 -50.32
C PHE A 9 7.64 -10.66 -48.94
N ILE A 10 8.74 -11.39 -48.80
CA ILE A 10 9.20 -11.96 -47.53
C ILE A 10 9.59 -10.84 -46.55
N LEU A 11 10.27 -9.79 -47.03
CA LEU A 11 10.64 -8.65 -46.20
C LEU A 11 9.41 -7.87 -45.70
N ILE A 12 8.40 -7.69 -46.56
CA ILE A 12 7.12 -7.02 -46.17
C ILE A 12 6.35 -7.87 -45.15
N LEU A 13 6.31 -9.19 -45.31
CA LEU A 13 5.68 -10.10 -44.37
C LEU A 13 6.38 -10.08 -42.99
N PHE A 14 7.73 -9.95 -42.97
CA PHE A 14 8.51 -9.85 -41.74
C PHE A 14 8.24 -8.54 -41.01
N VAL A 15 8.16 -7.41 -41.73
CA VAL A 15 7.86 -6.09 -41.13
C VAL A 15 6.42 -6.02 -40.60
N ILE A 16 5.46 -6.64 -41.30
CA ILE A 16 4.05 -6.70 -40.83
C ILE A 16 3.90 -7.67 -39.66
N GLY A 17 4.65 -8.77 -39.65
CA GLY A 17 4.68 -9.74 -38.54
C GLY A 17 5.24 -9.13 -37.25
N CYS A 18 6.34 -8.40 -37.31
CA CYS A 18 6.92 -7.73 -36.13
C CYS A 18 5.99 -6.70 -35.52
N ARG A 19 5.21 -5.95 -36.31
CA ARG A 19 4.23 -4.97 -35.77
C ARG A 19 3.04 -5.60 -35.08
N LYS A 20 2.68 -6.85 -35.39
CA LYS A 20 1.58 -7.57 -34.70
C LYS A 20 2.04 -8.30 -33.44
N ILE A 21 3.34 -8.51 -33.26
CA ILE A 21 3.91 -9.24 -32.13
C ILE A 21 4.38 -8.27 -31.03
N MET A 22 4.64 -7.01 -31.34
CA MET A 22 4.96 -6.01 -30.32
C MET A 22 3.71 -5.67 -29.51
N PRO A 23 3.71 -5.88 -28.19
CA PRO A 23 2.64 -5.38 -27.33
C PRO A 23 2.53 -3.86 -27.52
N LYS A 24 1.31 -3.35 -27.50
CA LYS A 24 1.10 -1.90 -27.46
C LYS A 24 1.72 -1.35 -26.18
N SER A 25 2.43 -0.24 -26.30
CA SER A 25 2.85 0.50 -25.10
C SER A 25 1.59 0.82 -24.25
N PRO A 26 1.65 0.61 -22.93
CA PRO A 26 0.56 1.03 -22.06
C PRO A 26 0.36 2.54 -22.18
N LYS A 27 -0.86 3.01 -21.92
CA LYS A 27 -1.14 4.43 -21.86
C LYS A 27 -0.63 5.01 -20.53
N ASP A 28 -0.44 6.33 -20.48
CA ASP A 28 0.05 7.01 -19.27
C ASP A 28 -0.88 6.82 -18.07
N ASP A 29 -2.19 6.66 -18.30
CA ASP A 29 -3.19 6.36 -17.27
C ASP A 29 -3.27 4.87 -16.87
N GLU A 30 -2.49 4.02 -17.53
CA GLU A 30 -2.33 2.59 -17.23
C GLU A 30 -1.01 2.29 -16.50
N LEU A 31 -0.14 3.30 -16.32
CA LEU A 31 1.15 3.18 -15.66
C LEU A 31 1.03 3.62 -14.19
N LEU A 32 1.57 2.82 -13.29
CA LEU A 32 1.64 3.12 -11.86
C LEU A 32 2.94 3.83 -11.46
N ASP A 33 3.98 3.72 -12.28
CA ASP A 33 5.29 4.33 -12.07
C ASP A 33 5.36 5.78 -12.57
N GLY A 34 6.45 6.45 -12.22
CA GLY A 34 6.78 7.81 -12.62
C GLY A 34 6.47 8.89 -11.57
N PRO A 35 7.17 10.02 -11.65
CA PRO A 35 7.04 11.09 -10.66
C PRO A 35 5.73 11.87 -10.79
N ILE A 36 5.33 12.51 -9.69
CA ILE A 36 4.29 13.55 -9.72
C ILE A 36 4.76 14.74 -10.58
N GLU A 37 3.81 15.44 -11.16
CA GLU A 37 4.10 16.68 -11.91
C GLU A 37 4.57 17.81 -11.00
N GLY A 38 5.45 18.66 -11.51
CA GLY A 38 5.90 19.88 -10.83
C GLY A 38 7.12 19.71 -9.93
N LEU A 39 7.84 18.58 -10.04
CA LEU A 39 9.16 18.43 -9.41
C LEU A 39 10.19 19.33 -10.10
N THR A 40 11.08 19.94 -9.32
CA THR A 40 12.28 20.63 -9.81
C THR A 40 13.28 19.62 -10.41
N THR A 41 14.28 20.11 -11.15
CA THR A 41 15.35 19.26 -11.69
C THR A 41 16.10 18.50 -10.58
N GLN A 42 16.32 19.11 -9.42
CA GLN A 42 16.97 18.48 -8.29
C GLN A 42 16.10 17.39 -7.67
N GLU A 43 14.81 17.66 -7.49
CA GLU A 43 13.84 16.70 -6.98
C GLU A 43 13.66 15.53 -7.94
N THR A 44 13.63 15.76 -9.26
CA THR A 44 13.60 14.72 -10.27
C THR A 44 14.85 13.84 -10.21
N ALA A 45 16.03 14.44 -10.02
CA ALA A 45 17.26 13.66 -9.86
C ALA A 45 17.26 12.82 -8.56
N GLN A 46 16.66 13.31 -7.49
CA GLN A 46 16.49 12.56 -6.24
C GLN A 46 15.47 11.43 -6.41
N PHE A 47 14.33 11.70 -7.08
CA PHE A 47 13.34 10.68 -7.44
C PHE A 47 14.00 9.50 -8.17
N LEU A 48 14.81 9.76 -9.21
CA LEU A 48 15.48 8.71 -9.99
C LEU A 48 16.50 7.89 -9.17
N LYS A 49 17.15 8.50 -8.18
CA LYS A 49 18.03 7.74 -7.26
C LYS A 49 17.23 6.81 -6.35
N GLY A 50 16.11 7.31 -5.82
CA GLY A 50 15.23 6.49 -5.01
C GLY A 50 14.54 5.39 -5.80
N ASP A 51 14.18 5.64 -7.06
CA ASP A 51 13.65 4.66 -8.00
C ASP A 51 14.63 3.48 -8.20
N VAL A 52 15.90 3.78 -8.52
CA VAL A 52 16.95 2.76 -8.64
C VAL A 52 17.13 1.99 -7.33
N ALA A 53 17.21 2.68 -6.18
CA ALA A 53 17.39 2.01 -4.89
C ALA A 53 16.17 1.15 -4.50
N PHE A 54 14.96 1.51 -4.93
CA PHE A 54 13.76 0.76 -4.64
C PHE A 54 13.58 -0.44 -5.58
N ASN A 55 13.79 -0.26 -6.88
CA ASN A 55 13.45 -1.25 -7.90
C ASN A 55 14.63 -2.15 -8.29
N ASP A 56 15.87 -1.65 -8.28
CA ASP A 56 17.04 -2.35 -8.83
C ASP A 56 18.00 -2.88 -7.76
N ASP A 57 17.99 -2.32 -6.52
CA ASP A 57 18.87 -2.82 -5.46
C ASP A 57 18.42 -4.18 -4.94
N VAL A 58 19.30 -5.17 -5.04
CA VAL A 58 19.10 -6.53 -4.51
C VAL A 58 20.16 -6.82 -3.46
N PHE A 59 19.71 -7.14 -2.26
CA PHE A 59 20.57 -7.50 -1.15
C PHE A 59 20.96 -8.97 -1.20
N THR A 60 22.22 -9.23 -0.89
CA THR A 60 22.86 -10.55 -0.78
C THR A 60 23.68 -10.58 0.51
N PRO A 61 24.14 -11.75 0.99
CA PRO A 61 25.01 -11.80 2.16
C PRO A 61 26.29 -10.98 2.04
N GLN A 62 26.72 -10.65 0.82
CA GLN A 62 27.94 -9.87 0.56
C GLN A 62 27.72 -8.34 0.64
N ASN A 63 26.47 -7.87 0.50
CA ASN A 63 26.15 -6.45 0.50
C ASN A 63 25.07 -6.07 1.53
N GLY A 64 24.92 -6.88 2.60
CA GLY A 64 24.16 -6.49 3.78
C GLY A 64 22.83 -7.22 4.00
N LEU A 65 22.45 -8.23 3.17
CA LEU A 65 21.29 -9.06 3.50
C LEU A 65 21.51 -9.70 4.88
N GLY A 66 20.60 -9.44 5.79
CA GLY A 66 20.68 -9.96 7.14
C GLY A 66 20.59 -11.48 7.21
N PRO A 67 20.96 -12.08 8.34
CA PRO A 67 20.94 -13.52 8.49
C PRO A 67 19.53 -14.10 8.35
N LEU A 68 18.51 -13.33 8.74
CA LEU A 68 17.10 -13.66 8.57
C LEU A 68 16.41 -12.57 7.74
N PHE A 69 15.48 -12.95 6.89
CA PHE A 69 14.79 -12.03 5.99
C PHE A 69 13.47 -12.62 5.48
N VAL A 70 12.67 -11.77 4.83
CA VAL A 70 11.46 -12.17 4.08
C VAL A 70 11.73 -12.04 2.58
N ALA A 71 12.40 -10.96 2.17
CA ALA A 71 12.66 -10.60 0.79
C ALA A 71 14.08 -10.05 0.64
N THR A 72 14.58 -9.97 -0.59
CA THR A 72 15.94 -9.47 -0.89
C THR A 72 15.95 -8.10 -1.57
N SER A 73 14.78 -7.54 -1.88
CA SER A 73 14.62 -6.21 -2.50
C SER A 73 13.19 -5.69 -2.30
N CYS A 74 13.00 -4.37 -2.40
CA CYS A 74 11.67 -3.77 -2.35
C CYS A 74 10.83 -4.19 -3.56
N GLY A 75 11.43 -4.16 -4.77
CA GLY A 75 10.76 -4.55 -6.02
C GLY A 75 10.29 -6.00 -6.07
N SER A 76 10.88 -6.92 -5.26
CA SER A 76 10.41 -8.31 -5.20
C SER A 76 9.01 -8.45 -4.60
N CYS A 77 8.61 -7.53 -3.71
CA CYS A 77 7.28 -7.48 -3.09
C CYS A 77 6.36 -6.45 -3.75
N HIS A 78 6.92 -5.37 -4.29
CA HIS A 78 6.20 -4.22 -4.85
C HIS A 78 6.44 -4.07 -6.36
N ALA A 79 6.34 -5.15 -7.12
CA ALA A 79 6.61 -5.15 -8.56
C ALA A 79 5.78 -4.08 -9.29
N GLY A 80 6.47 -3.18 -10.05
CA GLY A 80 5.84 -2.08 -10.78
C GLY A 80 5.05 -1.14 -9.88
N ASP A 81 5.53 -0.88 -8.66
CA ASP A 81 4.92 0.00 -7.64
C ASP A 81 3.48 -0.37 -7.23
N GLY A 82 3.02 -1.51 -7.69
CA GLY A 82 1.69 -2.02 -7.47
C GLY A 82 1.53 -2.80 -6.18
N LYS A 83 0.37 -3.43 -6.05
CA LYS A 83 0.09 -4.37 -4.95
C LYS A 83 0.92 -5.64 -5.12
N GLY A 84 1.41 -6.18 -3.99
CA GLY A 84 2.13 -7.45 -3.96
C GLY A 84 1.24 -8.64 -4.30
N HIS A 85 1.90 -9.77 -4.52
CA HIS A 85 1.27 -11.07 -4.80
C HIS A 85 1.20 -11.91 -3.50
N PRO A 86 0.26 -12.86 -3.34
CA PRO A 86 0.21 -13.75 -2.17
C PRO A 86 1.51 -14.48 -1.84
N PHE A 87 2.38 -14.73 -2.82
CA PHE A 87 3.72 -15.31 -2.60
C PHE A 87 4.69 -14.38 -1.87
N THR A 88 4.42 -13.08 -1.84
CA THR A 88 5.21 -12.06 -1.14
C THR A 88 4.52 -11.55 0.12
N THR A 89 3.52 -12.28 0.62
CA THR A 89 2.75 -11.91 1.81
C THR A 89 3.60 -12.00 3.05
N LEU A 90 3.64 -10.91 3.81
CA LEU A 90 4.29 -10.86 5.13
C LEU A 90 3.46 -11.59 6.18
N THR A 91 4.10 -12.11 7.22
CA THR A 91 3.41 -12.61 8.41
C THR A 91 3.78 -11.71 9.59
N ARG A 92 2.79 -10.98 10.11
CA ARG A 92 2.97 -10.14 11.29
C ARG A 92 2.27 -10.80 12.48
N PHE A 93 2.90 -10.74 13.69
CA PHE A 93 2.42 -11.51 14.82
C PHE A 93 2.68 -10.85 16.17
N GLY A 94 1.95 -11.30 17.18
CA GLY A 94 2.23 -11.13 18.59
C GLY A 94 1.39 -10.09 19.31
N GLN A 95 1.03 -8.96 18.68
CA GLN A 95 0.16 -7.97 19.32
C GLN A 95 -1.31 -8.34 19.14
N ILE A 96 -2.10 -8.31 20.20
CA ILE A 96 -3.53 -8.63 20.18
C ILE A 96 -4.40 -7.47 20.70
N ASP A 97 -3.81 -6.48 21.36
CA ASP A 97 -4.48 -5.30 21.90
C ASP A 97 -3.53 -4.10 22.02
N SER A 98 -3.98 -3.02 22.61
CA SER A 98 -3.21 -1.77 22.74
C SER A 98 -2.11 -1.82 23.81
N THR A 99 -1.91 -2.93 24.52
CA THR A 99 -0.83 -3.08 25.53
C THR A 99 0.55 -3.29 24.93
N GLY A 100 0.63 -3.50 23.62
CA GLY A 100 1.85 -3.69 22.86
C GLY A 100 2.11 -5.15 22.53
N ASN A 101 3.24 -5.39 21.84
CA ASN A 101 3.61 -6.72 21.37
C ASN A 101 4.43 -7.46 22.43
N GLN A 102 3.91 -8.58 22.92
CA GLN A 102 4.55 -9.39 23.96
C GLN A 102 5.64 -10.33 23.43
N TYR A 103 5.81 -10.41 22.11
CA TYR A 103 6.71 -11.34 21.43
C TYR A 103 7.92 -10.66 20.75
N LEU A 104 8.24 -9.41 21.13
CA LEU A 104 9.39 -8.69 20.55
C LEU A 104 10.71 -9.45 20.73
N SER A 105 10.91 -10.14 21.87
CA SER A 105 12.09 -10.98 22.10
C SER A 105 12.10 -12.30 21.30
N SER A 106 10.96 -12.63 20.67
CA SER A 106 10.78 -13.86 19.86
C SER A 106 10.68 -13.54 18.36
N GLY A 107 11.19 -12.39 17.91
CA GLY A 107 11.22 -12.00 16.49
C GLY A 107 10.07 -11.11 16.04
N ALA A 108 9.02 -10.90 16.86
CA ALA A 108 7.93 -10.00 16.49
C ALA A 108 8.46 -8.57 16.20
N PRO A 109 7.74 -7.78 15.43
CA PRO A 109 6.37 -8.01 14.93
C PRO A 109 6.28 -8.78 13.62
N GLN A 110 7.40 -9.13 12.95
CA GLN A 110 7.39 -9.77 11.63
C GLN A 110 8.19 -11.05 11.62
N LEU A 111 7.58 -12.11 11.08
CA LEU A 111 8.22 -13.40 10.90
C LEU A 111 9.21 -13.34 9.72
N GLN A 112 10.49 -13.53 9.98
CA GLN A 112 11.53 -13.66 8.96
C GLN A 112 11.68 -15.14 8.56
N ASN A 113 10.98 -15.53 7.53
CA ASN A 113 10.77 -16.93 7.13
C ASN A 113 11.83 -17.48 6.18
N HIS A 114 12.89 -16.70 5.90
CA HIS A 114 14.08 -17.11 5.16
C HIS A 114 15.35 -16.85 5.98
N ALA A 115 16.40 -17.58 5.67
CA ALA A 115 17.71 -17.41 6.29
C ALA A 115 18.84 -17.63 5.27
N ILE A 116 19.98 -16.95 5.47
CA ILE A 116 21.20 -17.25 4.72
C ILE A 116 21.81 -18.58 5.19
N PRO A 117 22.71 -19.22 4.40
CA PRO A 117 23.37 -20.47 4.82
C PRO A 117 24.02 -20.36 6.19
N GLY A 118 23.73 -21.35 7.06
CA GLY A 118 24.25 -21.40 8.43
C GLY A 118 23.28 -20.89 9.50
N TYR A 119 22.19 -20.27 9.11
CA TYR A 119 21.12 -19.79 9.99
C TYR A 119 19.82 -20.55 9.78
N GLN A 120 18.90 -20.47 10.72
CA GLN A 120 17.57 -21.08 10.61
C GLN A 120 16.50 -19.98 10.53
N PRO A 121 15.51 -20.10 9.64
CA PRO A 121 14.35 -19.19 9.60
C PRO A 121 13.60 -19.17 10.92
N GLU A 122 12.93 -18.06 11.21
CA GLU A 122 12.01 -17.98 12.35
C GLU A 122 10.80 -18.88 12.17
N THR A 123 10.23 -19.28 13.30
CA THR A 123 8.96 -20.01 13.37
C THR A 123 8.01 -19.28 14.31
N LEU A 124 6.72 -19.27 13.95
CA LEU A 124 5.71 -18.66 14.82
C LEU A 124 5.66 -19.37 16.18
N PRO A 125 5.68 -18.63 17.30
CA PRO A 125 5.42 -19.19 18.61
C PRO A 125 4.05 -19.88 18.67
N VAL A 126 3.96 -20.96 19.42
CA VAL A 126 2.70 -21.73 19.54
C VAL A 126 1.60 -20.87 20.17
N GLY A 127 0.43 -20.79 19.53
CA GLY A 127 -0.73 -20.08 20.01
C GLY A 127 -0.70 -18.57 19.85
N VAL A 128 0.32 -18.03 19.17
CA VAL A 128 0.39 -16.58 18.92
C VAL A 128 -0.64 -16.13 17.87
N GLY A 129 -1.28 -14.99 18.11
CA GLY A 129 -2.10 -14.31 17.11
C GLY A 129 -1.22 -13.74 15.97
N PHE A 130 -1.65 -13.90 14.74
CA PHE A 130 -0.92 -13.41 13.56
C PHE A 130 -1.86 -13.01 12.44
N SER A 131 -1.37 -12.17 11.53
CA SER A 131 -2.04 -11.80 10.29
C SER A 131 -1.11 -11.96 9.10
N LYS A 132 -1.66 -12.36 7.96
CA LYS A 132 -1.02 -12.29 6.65
C LYS A 132 -1.25 -10.90 6.06
N ILE A 133 -0.18 -10.24 5.67
CA ILE A 133 -0.23 -8.87 5.14
C ILE A 133 0.28 -8.87 3.70
N LEU A 134 -0.61 -8.60 2.77
CA LEU A 134 -0.26 -8.40 1.37
C LEU A 134 0.38 -7.01 1.20
N PRO A 135 1.56 -6.88 0.57
CA PRO A 135 2.20 -5.58 0.34
C PRO A 135 1.25 -4.60 -0.37
N PRO A 136 1.06 -3.38 0.14
CA PRO A 136 0.21 -2.37 -0.50
C PRO A 136 0.87 -1.80 -1.75
N ALA A 137 0.08 -1.14 -2.63
CA ALA A 137 0.63 -0.31 -3.68
C ALA A 137 1.33 0.93 -3.08
N ASN A 138 2.39 1.39 -3.75
CA ASN A 138 3.21 2.52 -3.30
C ASN A 138 2.82 3.86 -3.94
N THR A 139 1.89 3.84 -4.89
CA THR A 139 1.46 5.00 -5.67
C THR A 139 0.74 6.04 -4.82
N GLY A 140 1.07 7.31 -4.99
CA GLY A 140 0.37 8.44 -4.39
C GLY A 140 0.55 8.62 -2.87
N LEU A 141 1.46 7.89 -2.23
CA LEU A 141 1.63 7.91 -0.77
C LEU A 141 1.96 9.30 -0.22
N GLY A 142 2.67 10.14 -0.98
CA GLY A 142 2.98 11.51 -0.57
C GLY A 142 1.75 12.39 -0.42
N PHE A 143 0.71 12.19 -1.21
CA PHE A 143 -0.56 12.90 -1.02
C PHE A 143 -1.22 12.49 0.30
N LEU A 144 -1.24 11.21 0.64
CA LEU A 144 -1.77 10.72 1.92
C LEU A 144 -0.92 11.21 3.10
N ASP A 145 0.41 11.27 2.95
CA ASP A 145 1.31 11.81 3.98
C ASP A 145 1.06 13.30 4.24
N ALA A 146 0.65 14.05 3.22
CA ALA A 146 0.43 15.50 3.29
C ALA A 146 -0.98 15.92 3.73
N VAL A 147 -1.94 15.01 3.93
CA VAL A 147 -3.24 15.34 4.57
C VAL A 147 -2.98 15.81 6.00
N THR A 148 -3.68 16.82 6.50
CA THR A 148 -3.47 17.29 7.87
C THR A 148 -4.08 16.32 8.90
N ASP A 149 -3.50 16.27 10.10
CA ASP A 149 -4.09 15.47 11.20
C ASP A 149 -5.49 15.98 11.56
N ALA A 150 -5.73 17.29 11.43
CA ALA A 150 -7.04 17.90 11.67
C ALA A 150 -8.10 17.40 10.68
N ASP A 151 -7.75 17.29 9.38
CA ASP A 151 -8.67 16.78 8.36
C ASP A 151 -8.99 15.30 8.58
N ILE A 152 -8.00 14.49 8.99
CA ILE A 152 -8.24 13.07 9.31
C ILE A 152 -9.17 12.95 10.53
N LEU A 153 -8.91 13.73 11.59
CA LEU A 153 -9.76 13.73 12.79
C LEU A 153 -11.18 14.25 12.53
N ALA A 154 -11.34 15.18 11.58
CA ALA A 154 -12.65 15.70 11.20
C ALA A 154 -13.54 14.65 10.50
N MET A 155 -12.95 13.58 9.98
CA MET A 155 -13.68 12.46 9.38
C MET A 155 -13.98 11.34 10.40
N ALA A 156 -13.32 11.35 11.57
CA ALA A 156 -13.47 10.32 12.59
C ALA A 156 -14.74 10.55 13.43
N ASP A 157 -15.48 9.48 13.69
CA ASP A 157 -16.62 9.47 14.61
C ASP A 157 -16.55 8.26 15.55
N PRO A 158 -15.62 8.24 16.51
CA PRO A 158 -15.34 7.06 17.34
C PRO A 158 -16.53 6.60 18.19
N ASN A 159 -17.56 7.41 18.33
CA ASN A 159 -18.75 7.12 19.13
C ASN A 159 -20.02 6.96 18.29
N ASP A 160 -19.91 6.95 16.95
CA ASP A 160 -21.08 6.90 16.04
C ASP A 160 -22.14 7.95 16.44
N ALA A 161 -21.71 9.20 16.56
CA ALA A 161 -22.55 10.28 17.11
C ALA A 161 -23.68 10.68 16.16
N ASP A 162 -23.53 10.46 14.86
CA ASP A 162 -24.58 10.68 13.87
C ASP A 162 -25.53 9.47 13.73
N GLY A 163 -25.19 8.32 14.32
CA GLY A 163 -26.03 7.13 14.38
C GLY A 163 -26.13 6.37 13.06
N ASP A 164 -25.15 6.51 12.18
CA ASP A 164 -25.15 5.88 10.86
C ASP A 164 -24.53 4.46 10.84
N GLY A 165 -24.03 4.01 12.00
CA GLY A 165 -23.42 2.71 12.22
C GLY A 165 -21.95 2.61 11.79
N ILE A 166 -21.30 3.75 11.52
CA ILE A 166 -19.89 3.81 11.08
C ILE A 166 -19.11 4.72 12.01
N SER A 167 -18.15 4.16 12.75
CA SER A 167 -17.41 4.92 13.76
C SER A 167 -16.16 5.61 13.18
N GLY A 168 -15.30 4.92 12.48
CA GLY A 168 -14.03 5.45 11.97
C GLY A 168 -13.12 6.01 13.07
N VAL A 169 -11.98 5.37 13.32
CA VAL A 169 -11.04 5.80 14.37
C VAL A 169 -9.62 5.95 13.84
N CYS A 170 -8.84 6.91 14.40
CA CYS A 170 -7.42 7.02 14.11
C CYS A 170 -6.62 5.93 14.83
N ASN A 171 -5.56 5.41 14.19
CA ASN A 171 -4.57 4.62 14.92
C ASN A 171 -3.55 5.55 15.58
N TRP A 172 -3.47 5.47 16.91
CA TRP A 172 -2.56 6.25 17.74
C TRP A 172 -1.34 5.42 18.11
N VAL A 173 -0.15 5.86 17.70
CA VAL A 173 1.09 5.13 17.89
C VAL A 173 2.16 5.95 18.58
N THR A 174 3.09 5.29 19.25
CA THR A 174 4.36 5.89 19.64
C THR A 174 5.26 6.03 18.41
N VAL A 175 5.88 7.18 18.25
CA VAL A 175 6.70 7.51 17.07
C VAL A 175 8.18 7.35 17.44
N PRO A 176 9.00 6.66 16.63
CA PRO A 176 10.44 6.61 16.82
C PRO A 176 11.08 8.00 16.82
N SER A 177 12.16 8.17 17.61
CA SER A 177 12.82 9.46 17.78
C SER A 177 13.46 10.05 16.51
N TYR A 178 13.70 9.24 15.51
CA TYR A 178 14.23 9.68 14.21
C TYR A 178 13.16 10.25 13.28
N CYS A 179 11.86 10.02 13.54
CA CYS A 179 10.78 10.60 12.77
C CYS A 179 10.58 12.07 13.15
N GLN A 180 10.37 12.90 12.14
CA GLN A 180 10.03 14.30 12.36
C GLN A 180 8.51 14.46 12.42
N HIS A 181 8.04 15.20 13.42
CA HIS A 181 6.62 15.51 13.50
C HIS A 181 6.18 16.42 12.34
N ARG A 182 5.00 16.13 11.79
CA ARG A 182 4.38 16.97 10.76
C ARG A 182 4.07 18.36 11.30
N ALA A 183 4.01 19.34 10.40
CA ALA A 183 3.50 20.64 10.77
C ALA A 183 2.05 20.50 11.30
N ASN A 184 1.75 21.15 12.43
CA ASN A 184 0.44 21.09 13.08
C ASN A 184 -0.03 19.67 13.44
N TYR A 185 0.91 18.80 13.82
CA TYR A 185 0.58 17.46 14.31
C TYR A 185 -0.33 17.53 15.53
N ILE A 186 -1.15 16.50 15.69
CA ILE A 186 -2.00 16.32 16.87
C ILE A 186 -1.51 15.11 17.67
N SER A 187 -1.41 15.26 18.98
CA SER A 187 -0.99 14.18 19.88
C SER A 187 -2.00 13.94 20.98
N GLN A 188 -2.14 12.70 21.38
CA GLN A 188 -2.98 12.28 22.50
C GLN A 188 -2.19 11.30 23.39
N GLY A 189 -1.93 11.69 24.64
CA GLY A 189 -1.17 10.86 25.59
C GLY A 189 0.23 10.48 25.11
N GLY A 190 0.92 11.37 24.36
CA GLY A 190 2.25 11.10 23.78
C GLY A 190 2.22 10.18 22.56
N LYS A 191 1.06 9.85 22.02
CA LYS A 191 0.87 9.11 20.77
C LYS A 191 0.40 10.04 19.66
N TYR A 192 0.63 9.65 18.41
CA TYR A 192 0.42 10.42 17.20
C TYR A 192 -0.36 9.62 16.17
N ILE A 193 -1.05 10.30 15.24
CA ILE A 193 -1.85 9.65 14.19
C ILE A 193 -0.93 9.02 13.16
N ALA A 194 -0.94 7.71 13.06
CA ALA A 194 -0.25 6.94 12.04
C ALA A 194 -1.11 6.79 10.77
N ARG A 195 -0.48 6.53 9.61
CA ARG A 195 -1.15 6.60 8.31
C ARG A 195 -0.86 5.41 7.40
N PHE A 196 0.30 4.74 7.56
CA PHE A 196 0.78 3.72 6.63
C PHE A 196 0.67 2.32 7.21
N GLY A 197 0.67 1.32 6.32
CA GLY A 197 0.37 -0.07 6.66
C GLY A 197 -1.13 -0.39 6.67
N LYS A 198 -1.48 -1.66 6.74
CA LYS A 198 -2.88 -2.15 6.70
C LYS A 198 -3.67 -1.80 7.96
N LYS A 199 -3.00 -1.71 9.09
CA LYS A 199 -3.56 -1.22 10.36
C LYS A 199 -3.31 0.28 10.56
N GLY A 200 -2.67 0.99 9.61
CA GLY A 200 -2.30 2.39 9.77
C GLY A 200 -1.34 2.60 10.94
N ALA A 201 -0.32 1.76 11.11
CA ALA A 201 0.53 1.75 12.30
C ALA A 201 1.92 2.40 12.10
N ALA A 202 2.32 2.71 10.89
CA ALA A 202 3.52 3.50 10.63
C ALA A 202 3.15 5.00 10.53
N TYR A 203 3.89 5.82 11.28
CA TYR A 203 3.64 7.26 11.37
C TYR A 203 3.89 7.97 10.05
N ASP A 204 5.05 7.75 9.45
CA ASP A 204 5.46 8.35 8.18
C ASP A 204 6.17 7.34 7.27
N LEU A 205 6.54 7.78 6.07
CA LEU A 205 7.24 6.92 5.10
C LEU A 205 8.69 6.65 5.49
N LEU A 206 9.33 7.47 6.35
CA LEU A 206 10.67 7.18 6.87
C LEU A 206 10.62 5.97 7.81
N GLN A 207 9.69 5.95 8.75
CA GLN A 207 9.47 4.80 9.63
C GLN A 207 9.15 3.54 8.82
N GLN A 208 8.22 3.65 7.85
CA GLN A 208 7.83 2.51 7.02
C GLN A 208 9.01 1.96 6.23
N THR A 209 9.85 2.83 5.65
CA THR A 209 11.02 2.44 4.85
C THR A 209 12.13 1.84 5.73
N ALA A 210 12.46 2.47 6.86
CA ALA A 210 13.47 1.96 7.79
C ALA A 210 13.05 0.58 8.34
N ASN A 211 11.78 0.41 8.72
CA ASN A 211 11.24 -0.88 9.13
C ASN A 211 11.30 -1.93 8.02
N ALA A 212 11.05 -1.57 6.76
CA ALA A 212 11.14 -2.50 5.65
C ALA A 212 12.57 -2.99 5.41
N TYR A 213 13.57 -2.09 5.43
CA TYR A 213 14.98 -2.51 5.37
C TYR A 213 15.32 -3.49 6.48
N ASN A 214 14.98 -3.16 7.72
CA ASN A 214 15.32 -3.97 8.89
C ASN A 214 14.51 -5.27 8.97
N GLN A 215 13.18 -5.19 8.90
CA GLN A 215 12.29 -6.34 9.17
C GLN A 215 12.09 -7.24 7.95
N ASP A 216 12.08 -6.68 6.71
CA ASP A 216 11.86 -7.48 5.51
C ASP A 216 13.16 -8.08 4.96
N MET A 217 14.28 -7.35 5.07
CA MET A 217 15.57 -7.74 4.49
C MET A 217 16.66 -7.99 5.52
N GLY A 218 16.43 -7.69 6.80
CA GLY A 218 17.45 -7.76 7.84
C GLY A 218 18.59 -6.76 7.60
N VAL A 219 18.37 -5.70 6.83
CA VAL A 219 19.35 -4.66 6.49
C VAL A 219 19.24 -3.52 7.49
N ASN A 220 20.29 -3.22 8.21
CA ASN A 220 20.29 -2.18 9.22
C ASN A 220 20.61 -0.80 8.63
N SER A 221 20.05 0.21 9.26
CA SER A 221 20.28 1.62 8.97
C SER A 221 20.55 2.38 10.26
N ALA A 222 21.01 3.62 10.18
CA ALA A 222 21.11 4.44 11.38
C ALA A 222 19.74 4.77 12.02
N PHE A 223 18.63 4.53 11.33
CA PHE A 223 17.27 4.69 11.85
C PHE A 223 16.82 3.45 12.63
N GLU A 224 17.16 2.25 12.14
CA GLU A 224 16.93 0.96 12.80
C GLU A 224 18.26 0.19 12.88
N PRO A 225 19.09 0.48 13.91
CA PRO A 225 20.46 -0.01 13.96
C PRO A 225 20.62 -1.41 14.60
N TYR A 226 19.53 -1.97 15.12
CA TYR A 226 19.58 -3.25 15.83
C TYR A 226 19.28 -4.41 14.87
N ASP A 227 20.24 -5.32 14.76
CA ASP A 227 20.07 -6.55 13.98
C ASP A 227 18.91 -7.41 14.53
N THR A 228 18.05 -7.88 13.63
CA THR A 228 16.82 -8.59 14.01
C THR A 228 17.09 -9.97 14.63
N TYR A 229 18.22 -10.59 14.33
CA TYR A 229 18.62 -11.90 14.87
C TYR A 229 19.37 -11.78 16.20
N THR A 230 20.45 -11.01 16.23
CA THR A 230 21.32 -10.88 17.42
C THR A 230 20.75 -9.91 18.45
N LYS A 231 19.87 -8.98 18.05
CA LYS A 231 19.37 -7.85 18.84
C LYS A 231 20.49 -6.88 19.28
N LEU A 232 21.64 -6.95 18.64
CA LEU A 232 22.78 -6.05 18.88
C LEU A 232 22.77 -4.93 17.86
N GLU A 233 23.29 -3.78 18.27
CA GLU A 233 23.56 -2.67 17.36
C GLU A 233 24.73 -3.06 16.44
N VAL A 234 24.55 -2.81 15.15
CA VAL A 234 25.55 -3.07 14.12
C VAL A 234 25.74 -1.86 13.22
N ASP A 235 26.87 -1.82 12.52
CA ASP A 235 27.13 -0.77 11.53
C ASP A 235 26.08 -0.84 10.40
N PRO A 236 25.57 0.32 9.94
CA PRO A 236 24.55 0.37 8.89
C PRO A 236 25.04 -0.21 7.56
N GLU A 237 24.28 -1.15 6.98
CA GLU A 237 24.52 -1.68 5.63
C GLU A 237 23.94 -0.78 4.55
N VAL A 238 22.89 0.00 4.89
CA VAL A 238 22.31 0.99 3.99
C VAL A 238 22.55 2.42 4.51
N SER A 239 22.97 3.32 3.61
CA SER A 239 23.25 4.71 3.99
C SER A 239 21.96 5.50 4.26
N ASN A 240 22.05 6.50 5.16
CA ASN A 240 20.94 7.43 5.39
C ASN A 240 20.49 8.16 4.10
N VAL A 241 21.42 8.44 3.20
CA VAL A 241 21.13 9.10 1.92
C VAL A 241 20.25 8.19 1.08
N THR A 242 20.59 6.91 0.97
CA THR A 242 19.80 5.92 0.23
C THR A 242 18.38 5.78 0.81
N VAL A 243 18.27 5.66 2.15
CA VAL A 243 16.95 5.59 2.81
C VAL A 243 16.12 6.85 2.50
N HIS A 244 16.72 8.04 2.58
CA HIS A 244 16.02 9.29 2.26
C HIS A 244 15.65 9.40 0.78
N ASP A 245 16.47 8.91 -0.14
CA ASP A 245 16.16 8.89 -1.58
C ASP A 245 14.97 7.96 -1.86
N VAL A 246 14.91 6.78 -1.21
CA VAL A 246 13.74 5.88 -1.28
C VAL A 246 12.48 6.52 -0.68
N VAL A 247 12.60 7.17 0.48
CA VAL A 247 11.47 7.92 1.08
C VAL A 247 10.98 9.03 0.16
N PHE A 248 11.90 9.76 -0.49
CA PHE A 248 11.55 10.80 -1.44
C PHE A 248 10.86 10.22 -2.69
N TYR A 249 11.36 9.10 -3.23
CA TYR A 249 10.73 8.36 -4.31
C TYR A 249 9.28 8.00 -3.95
N LEU A 250 9.05 7.33 -2.82
CA LEU A 250 7.72 6.94 -2.35
C LEU A 250 6.78 8.14 -2.12
N LYS A 251 7.31 9.28 -1.66
CA LYS A 251 6.53 10.52 -1.51
C LYS A 251 6.15 11.17 -2.83
N THR A 252 6.97 10.98 -3.84
CA THR A 252 6.81 11.67 -5.13
C THR A 252 6.40 10.75 -6.28
N LEU A 253 6.13 9.49 -6.00
CA LEU A 253 5.51 8.58 -6.94
C LEU A 253 4.07 9.03 -7.20
N LYS A 254 3.68 9.17 -8.48
CA LYS A 254 2.37 9.70 -8.86
C LYS A 254 1.21 8.85 -8.34
N ALA A 255 0.07 9.48 -8.11
CA ALA A 255 -1.17 8.78 -7.84
C ALA A 255 -1.81 8.28 -9.15
N PRO A 256 -2.45 7.11 -9.15
CA PRO A 256 -3.23 6.65 -10.30
C PRO A 256 -4.36 7.61 -10.66
N VAL A 257 -4.65 7.73 -11.95
CA VAL A 257 -5.71 8.58 -12.47
C VAL A 257 -6.92 7.71 -12.84
N GLN A 258 -8.11 8.17 -12.46
CA GLN A 258 -9.34 7.48 -12.85
C GLN A 258 -9.50 7.47 -14.38
N ARG A 259 -9.74 6.31 -14.95
CA ARG A 259 -9.95 6.07 -16.39
C ARG A 259 -11.44 6.11 -16.74
N ASN A 260 -11.75 6.32 -18.03
CA ASN A 260 -13.11 6.21 -18.58
C ASN A 260 -14.17 7.04 -17.84
N GLN A 261 -13.81 8.18 -17.25
CA GLN A 261 -14.70 9.01 -16.41
C GLN A 261 -15.99 9.45 -17.11
N ASN A 262 -15.99 9.56 -18.44
CA ASN A 262 -17.14 10.00 -19.24
C ASN A 262 -18.00 8.83 -19.75
N ASP A 263 -17.65 7.58 -19.44
CA ASP A 263 -18.46 6.41 -19.76
C ASP A 263 -19.75 6.40 -18.91
N ALA A 264 -20.90 6.18 -19.54
CA ALA A 264 -22.20 6.25 -18.86
C ALA A 264 -22.35 5.18 -17.78
N ASP A 265 -21.80 3.98 -17.99
CA ASP A 265 -21.86 2.88 -17.03
C ASP A 265 -20.95 3.18 -15.82
N VAL A 266 -19.78 3.81 -16.07
CA VAL A 266 -18.86 4.26 -15.00
C VAL A 266 -19.53 5.35 -14.15
N GLN A 267 -20.22 6.31 -14.78
CA GLN A 267 -20.94 7.34 -14.04
C GLN A 267 -22.12 6.76 -13.25
N SER A 268 -22.88 5.83 -13.84
CA SER A 268 -23.93 5.09 -13.13
C SER A 268 -23.37 4.32 -11.95
N GLY A 269 -22.27 3.61 -12.14
CA GLY A 269 -21.57 2.88 -11.07
C GLY A 269 -21.12 3.78 -9.92
N LYS A 270 -20.66 5.00 -10.22
CA LYS A 270 -20.32 6.00 -9.20
C LYS A 270 -21.55 6.40 -8.37
N GLN A 271 -22.70 6.60 -9.00
CA GLN A 271 -23.93 6.92 -8.25
C GLN A 271 -24.37 5.75 -7.36
N ILE A 272 -24.23 4.52 -7.85
CA ILE A 272 -24.50 3.30 -7.07
C ILE A 272 -23.54 3.20 -5.88
N PHE A 273 -22.25 3.46 -6.07
CA PHE A 273 -21.24 3.49 -5.00
C PHE A 273 -21.63 4.43 -3.85
N ILE A 274 -22.12 5.64 -4.19
CA ILE A 274 -22.62 6.62 -3.23
C ILE A 274 -23.90 6.11 -2.56
N ALA A 275 -24.86 5.62 -3.34
CA ALA A 275 -26.16 5.17 -2.85
C ALA A 275 -26.06 3.96 -1.90
N LEU A 276 -25.06 3.09 -2.10
CA LEU A 276 -24.77 1.96 -1.21
C LEU A 276 -24.09 2.37 0.09
N GLY A 277 -23.64 3.63 0.24
CA GLY A 277 -22.91 4.12 1.40
C GLY A 277 -21.41 3.78 1.39
N CYS A 278 -20.84 3.29 0.30
CA CYS A 278 -19.41 2.98 0.20
C CYS A 278 -18.54 4.23 0.44
N GLU A 279 -19.01 5.41 0.02
CA GLU A 279 -18.31 6.69 0.22
C GLU A 279 -18.23 7.15 1.68
N LYS A 280 -18.94 6.51 2.59
CA LYS A 280 -18.85 6.82 4.03
C LYS A 280 -17.44 6.57 4.58
N CYS A 281 -16.80 5.47 4.16
CA CYS A 281 -15.40 5.13 4.45
C CYS A 281 -14.47 5.49 3.27
N HIS A 282 -14.86 5.16 2.06
CA HIS A 282 -14.09 5.44 0.85
C HIS A 282 -14.35 6.85 0.33
N LYS A 283 -13.94 7.87 1.11
CA LYS A 283 -14.08 9.29 0.74
C LYS A 283 -13.44 9.56 -0.61
N SER A 284 -14.26 10.04 -1.57
CA SER A 284 -13.82 10.22 -2.94
C SER A 284 -12.74 11.28 -3.12
N GLN A 285 -12.71 12.30 -2.25
CA GLN A 285 -11.84 13.45 -2.36
C GLN A 285 -11.22 13.82 -1.01
N LEU A 286 -9.91 14.11 -1.02
CA LEU A 286 -9.17 14.71 0.08
C LEU A 286 -8.36 15.92 -0.43
N THR A 287 -7.83 16.70 0.51
CA THR A 287 -6.94 17.84 0.22
C THR A 287 -5.69 17.74 1.08
N THR A 288 -4.53 18.01 0.48
CA THR A 288 -3.27 18.08 1.23
C THR A 288 -3.11 19.43 1.91
N GLY A 289 -2.45 19.43 3.06
CA GLY A 289 -1.94 20.66 3.67
C GLY A 289 -0.67 21.18 2.99
N THR A 290 0.06 22.05 3.69
CA THR A 290 1.39 22.51 3.26
C THR A 290 2.40 21.38 3.40
N SER A 291 3.21 21.18 2.35
CA SER A 291 4.30 20.19 2.31
C SER A 291 5.62 20.85 1.96
N ASN A 292 6.73 20.27 2.41
CA ASN A 292 8.08 20.68 2.00
C ASN A 292 8.35 20.40 0.50
N ILE A 293 7.57 19.49 -0.10
CA ILE A 293 7.56 19.22 -1.54
C ILE A 293 6.43 20.05 -2.13
N SER A 294 6.75 21.12 -2.86
CA SER A 294 5.76 22.08 -3.38
C SER A 294 4.68 21.42 -4.24
N ALA A 295 5.05 20.40 -4.99
CA ALA A 295 4.17 19.64 -5.84
C ALA A 295 3.04 18.93 -5.05
N LEU A 296 3.22 18.68 -3.75
CA LEU A 296 2.24 18.06 -2.85
C LEU A 296 1.44 19.08 -2.02
N SER A 297 1.78 20.38 -2.04
CA SER A 297 1.14 21.38 -1.17
C SER A 297 -0.22 21.82 -1.70
N ASN A 298 -1.23 21.81 -0.83
CA ASN A 298 -2.58 22.35 -1.09
C ASN A 298 -3.21 21.78 -2.38
N LYS A 299 -3.11 20.47 -2.56
CA LYS A 299 -3.64 19.74 -3.73
C LYS A 299 -4.92 18.99 -3.37
N THR A 300 -5.92 19.10 -4.22
CA THR A 300 -7.08 18.22 -4.20
C THR A 300 -6.75 16.94 -4.97
N PHE A 301 -7.10 15.79 -4.40
CA PHE A 301 -6.84 14.48 -4.99
C PHE A 301 -7.96 13.49 -4.66
N TYR A 302 -8.01 12.34 -5.35
CA TYR A 302 -9.15 11.44 -5.33
C TYR A 302 -8.76 10.00 -4.94
N PRO A 303 -8.47 9.76 -3.64
CA PRO A 303 -7.91 8.48 -3.18
C PRO A 303 -8.97 7.41 -2.89
N TYR A 304 -10.21 7.80 -2.65
CA TYR A 304 -11.27 6.93 -2.16
C TYR A 304 -10.89 6.23 -0.84
N THR A 305 -10.53 7.00 0.16
CA THR A 305 -10.21 6.58 1.53
C THR A 305 -10.41 7.74 2.50
N ASP A 306 -10.80 7.45 3.73
CA ASP A 306 -10.77 8.37 4.87
C ASP A 306 -9.52 8.20 5.74
N MET A 307 -8.70 7.17 5.46
CA MET A 307 -7.49 6.81 6.21
C MET A 307 -7.75 6.33 7.65
N LEU A 308 -9.01 6.09 8.03
CA LEU A 308 -9.41 5.65 9.35
C LEU A 308 -9.48 4.13 9.46
N LEU A 309 -9.51 3.66 10.69
CA LEU A 309 -9.76 2.26 11.05
C LEU A 309 -11.27 2.05 11.21
N HIS A 310 -11.76 0.95 10.66
CA HIS A 310 -13.15 0.53 10.79
C HIS A 310 -13.25 -0.92 11.25
N ASN A 311 -14.29 -1.21 12.03
CA ASN A 311 -14.63 -2.57 12.41
C ASN A 311 -15.18 -3.34 11.22
N MET A 312 -14.39 -4.27 10.70
CA MET A 312 -14.73 -5.09 9.52
C MET A 312 -15.39 -6.43 9.88
N GLY A 313 -15.73 -6.64 11.16
CA GLY A 313 -16.41 -7.83 11.63
C GLY A 313 -15.50 -9.03 11.86
N SER A 314 -16.08 -10.10 12.40
CA SER A 314 -15.35 -11.31 12.81
C SER A 314 -14.74 -12.11 11.67
N ALA A 315 -15.23 -11.97 10.44
CA ALA A 315 -14.67 -12.66 9.27
C ALA A 315 -13.29 -12.10 8.86
N LEU A 316 -12.97 -10.88 9.30
CA LEU A 316 -11.69 -10.22 9.05
C LEU A 316 -10.90 -9.99 10.35
N ASP A 317 -11.23 -10.68 11.43
CA ASP A 317 -10.49 -10.67 12.69
C ASP A 317 -9.40 -11.74 12.66
N ASP A 318 -8.16 -11.31 12.47
CA ASP A 318 -6.99 -12.22 12.41
C ASP A 318 -6.36 -12.43 13.80
N ASN A 319 -6.98 -11.97 14.88
CA ASN A 319 -6.42 -12.01 16.24
C ASN A 319 -5.02 -11.38 16.34
N TYR A 320 -4.77 -10.34 15.51
CA TYR A 320 -3.53 -9.57 15.47
C TYR A 320 -3.82 -8.11 15.25
N THR A 321 -3.06 -7.22 15.91
CA THR A 321 -3.16 -5.77 15.69
C THR A 321 -1.83 -5.05 15.80
N GLU A 322 -1.87 -3.73 15.58
CA GLU A 322 -0.73 -2.81 15.68
C GLU A 322 -1.22 -1.45 16.26
N GLY A 323 -0.41 -0.84 17.11
CA GLY A 323 -0.74 0.46 17.71
C GLY A 323 -1.96 0.38 18.63
N SER A 324 -2.94 1.25 18.42
CA SER A 324 -4.19 1.28 19.20
C SER A 324 -5.37 0.58 18.50
N ALA A 325 -5.17 0.04 17.28
CA ALA A 325 -6.21 -0.66 16.54
C ALA A 325 -6.66 -1.93 17.28
N LYS A 326 -7.90 -2.34 17.08
CA LYS A 326 -8.40 -3.64 17.49
C LYS A 326 -8.10 -4.70 16.42
N THR A 327 -8.16 -5.98 16.78
CA THR A 327 -7.79 -7.07 15.87
C THR A 327 -8.67 -7.12 14.61
N TYR A 328 -9.93 -6.79 14.73
CA TYR A 328 -10.93 -6.73 13.66
C TYR A 328 -11.01 -5.37 12.94
N GLU A 329 -10.24 -4.37 13.37
CA GLU A 329 -10.20 -3.05 12.72
C GLU A 329 -9.14 -3.01 11.63
N TRP A 330 -9.49 -2.46 10.47
CA TRP A 330 -8.62 -2.29 9.32
C TRP A 330 -8.72 -0.87 8.78
N LYS A 331 -7.58 -0.33 8.37
CA LYS A 331 -7.56 1.00 7.75
C LYS A 331 -8.18 0.92 6.36
N THR A 332 -9.08 1.85 6.05
CA THR A 332 -9.62 2.01 4.69
C THR A 332 -8.47 2.20 3.69
N PRO A 333 -8.23 1.26 2.77
CA PRO A 333 -7.22 1.44 1.76
C PRO A 333 -7.69 2.42 0.69
N PRO A 334 -6.77 3.17 0.03
CA PRO A 334 -7.11 3.88 -1.19
C PRO A 334 -7.61 2.92 -2.26
N LEU A 335 -8.64 3.34 -3.03
CA LEU A 335 -9.13 2.56 -4.16
C LEU A 335 -8.56 3.01 -5.51
N TRP A 336 -7.84 4.14 -5.57
CA TRP A 336 -7.11 4.50 -6.78
C TRP A 336 -6.18 3.38 -7.24
N GLY A 337 -6.08 3.16 -8.54
CA GLY A 337 -5.31 2.04 -9.10
C GLY A 337 -5.91 0.66 -8.87
N LEU A 338 -7.15 0.55 -8.32
CA LEU A 338 -7.79 -0.74 -8.06
C LEU A 338 -7.91 -1.56 -9.34
N GLY A 339 -8.36 -0.94 -10.44
CA GLY A 339 -8.49 -1.63 -11.72
C GLY A 339 -7.16 -2.08 -12.33
N LEU A 340 -6.05 -1.46 -11.92
CA LEU A 340 -4.68 -1.80 -12.36
C LEU A 340 -3.99 -2.83 -11.44
N ALA A 341 -4.58 -3.14 -10.28
CA ALA A 341 -3.94 -4.02 -9.29
C ALA A 341 -3.54 -5.38 -9.87
N LYS A 342 -4.34 -5.95 -10.76
CA LYS A 342 -4.02 -7.22 -11.42
C LYS A 342 -2.73 -7.18 -12.26
N ASN A 343 -2.31 -6.01 -12.73
CA ASN A 343 -1.10 -5.88 -13.56
C ASN A 343 0.16 -6.24 -12.77
N SER A 344 0.25 -5.83 -11.50
CA SER A 344 1.34 -6.19 -10.60
C SER A 344 1.15 -7.55 -9.92
N GLN A 345 -0.05 -8.14 -10.00
CA GLN A 345 -0.44 -9.37 -9.34
C GLN A 345 -0.55 -10.58 -10.30
N GLY A 346 0.17 -10.57 -11.40
CA GLY A 346 0.23 -11.69 -12.34
C GLY A 346 -1.07 -11.94 -13.13
N GLY A 347 -1.86 -10.90 -13.36
CA GLY A 347 -3.09 -10.95 -14.16
C GLY A 347 -4.36 -11.29 -13.38
N SER A 348 -4.28 -11.49 -12.08
CA SER A 348 -5.42 -11.80 -11.20
C SER A 348 -5.52 -10.79 -10.07
N TYR A 349 -6.72 -10.60 -9.52
CA TYR A 349 -6.89 -9.82 -8.30
C TYR A 349 -6.57 -10.64 -7.05
N PHE A 350 -5.85 -10.02 -6.12
CA PHE A 350 -5.69 -10.47 -4.75
C PHE A 350 -5.95 -9.27 -3.83
N LEU A 351 -7.19 -9.17 -3.37
CA LEU A 351 -7.68 -8.00 -2.62
C LEU A 351 -7.85 -8.33 -1.13
N MET A 352 -8.30 -7.37 -0.33
CA MET A 352 -8.28 -7.32 1.13
C MET A 352 -6.86 -7.13 1.68
N HIS A 353 -6.70 -7.27 3.00
CA HIS A 353 -5.41 -7.08 3.66
C HIS A 353 -4.40 -8.22 3.38
N ASP A 354 -4.90 -9.41 3.07
CA ASP A 354 -4.15 -10.65 2.92
C ASP A 354 -4.24 -11.30 1.51
N GLY A 355 -5.02 -10.71 0.61
CA GLY A 355 -5.18 -11.21 -0.75
C GLY A 355 -6.26 -12.28 -0.95
N ARG A 356 -7.11 -12.53 0.07
CA ARG A 356 -8.13 -13.61 0.03
C ARG A 356 -9.23 -13.40 -1.01
N ALA A 357 -9.49 -12.19 -1.46
CA ALA A 357 -10.53 -11.91 -2.45
C ALA A 357 -9.95 -11.90 -3.87
N SER A 358 -10.45 -12.79 -4.73
CA SER A 358 -10.00 -12.99 -6.11
C SER A 358 -10.72 -12.10 -7.14
N SER A 359 -11.65 -11.26 -6.70
CA SER A 359 -12.36 -10.28 -7.53
C SER A 359 -12.81 -9.08 -6.69
N ILE A 360 -13.18 -8.00 -7.34
CA ILE A 360 -13.77 -6.82 -6.68
C ILE A 360 -15.09 -7.22 -5.99
N GLU A 361 -15.92 -8.01 -6.65
CA GLU A 361 -17.16 -8.52 -6.05
C GLU A 361 -16.88 -9.36 -4.80
N ALA A 362 -15.92 -10.29 -4.85
CA ALA A 362 -15.55 -11.08 -3.68
C ALA A 362 -15.06 -10.20 -2.51
N ALA A 363 -14.36 -9.10 -2.82
CA ALA A 363 -13.96 -8.14 -1.79
C ALA A 363 -15.17 -7.43 -1.18
N ILE A 364 -16.14 -6.98 -1.98
CA ILE A 364 -17.37 -6.36 -1.49
C ILE A 364 -18.13 -7.32 -0.56
N LEU A 365 -18.26 -8.58 -0.95
CA LEU A 365 -18.98 -9.61 -0.17
C LEU A 365 -18.28 -9.96 1.16
N LEU A 366 -16.99 -9.65 1.31
CA LEU A 366 -16.25 -9.81 2.57
C LEU A 366 -16.38 -8.61 3.52
N HIS A 367 -17.02 -7.52 3.09
CA HIS A 367 -17.25 -6.36 3.94
C HIS A 367 -18.31 -6.67 5.00
N GLY A 368 -17.88 -6.80 6.26
CA GLY A 368 -18.73 -7.02 7.43
C GLY A 368 -18.66 -5.86 8.42
N GLY A 369 -19.12 -6.07 9.66
CA GLY A 369 -19.06 -5.05 10.70
C GLY A 369 -19.77 -3.77 10.29
N GLU A 370 -19.09 -2.64 10.34
CA GLU A 370 -19.61 -1.32 9.93
C GLU A 370 -20.04 -1.29 8.45
N ALA A 371 -19.41 -2.07 7.61
CA ALA A 371 -19.73 -2.13 6.17
C ALA A 371 -20.84 -3.16 5.82
N GLN A 372 -21.40 -3.87 6.81
CA GLN A 372 -22.40 -4.92 6.56
C GLN A 372 -23.66 -4.41 5.83
N SER A 373 -24.11 -3.19 6.14
CA SER A 373 -25.24 -2.58 5.47
C SER A 373 -25.00 -2.36 3.97
N SER A 374 -23.82 -1.84 3.61
CA SER A 374 -23.42 -1.65 2.21
C SER A 374 -23.29 -2.98 1.47
N ASN A 375 -22.77 -4.03 2.11
CA ASN A 375 -22.71 -5.38 1.56
C ASN A 375 -24.12 -5.95 1.28
N ASN A 376 -25.03 -5.85 2.25
CA ASN A 376 -26.42 -6.32 2.07
C ASN A 376 -27.14 -5.58 0.93
N ASN A 377 -26.95 -4.27 0.85
CA ASN A 377 -27.50 -3.44 -0.21
C ASN A 377 -26.92 -3.84 -1.60
N TYR A 378 -25.61 -4.12 -1.68
CA TYR A 378 -24.99 -4.63 -2.90
C TYR A 378 -25.63 -5.95 -3.36
N GLN A 379 -25.86 -6.89 -2.46
CA GLN A 379 -26.46 -8.18 -2.79
C GLN A 379 -27.87 -8.05 -3.37
N SER A 380 -28.58 -6.99 -3.03
CA SER A 380 -29.95 -6.72 -3.52
C SER A 380 -30.00 -6.00 -4.87
N LEU A 381 -28.86 -5.57 -5.42
CA LEU A 381 -28.80 -4.88 -6.71
C LEU A 381 -29.20 -5.80 -7.88
N SER A 382 -29.68 -5.19 -8.97
CA SER A 382 -29.78 -5.88 -10.26
C SER A 382 -28.38 -6.22 -10.80
N GLU A 383 -28.30 -7.24 -11.65
CA GLU A 383 -27.02 -7.62 -12.27
C GLU A 383 -26.40 -6.48 -13.09
N ASN A 384 -27.23 -5.66 -13.76
CA ASN A 384 -26.76 -4.48 -14.49
C ASN A 384 -26.13 -3.44 -13.56
N ASP A 385 -26.73 -3.18 -12.40
CA ASP A 385 -26.22 -2.22 -11.43
C ASP A 385 -24.93 -2.74 -10.78
N LYS A 386 -24.82 -4.03 -10.49
CA LYS A 386 -23.57 -4.66 -10.03
C LYS A 386 -22.46 -4.48 -11.07
N GLN A 387 -22.75 -4.74 -12.35
CA GLN A 387 -21.77 -4.56 -13.42
C GLN A 387 -21.34 -3.10 -13.57
N ASN A 388 -22.25 -2.13 -13.47
CA ASN A 388 -21.91 -0.71 -13.51
C ASN A 388 -21.03 -0.30 -12.33
N LEU A 389 -21.32 -0.79 -11.11
CA LEU A 389 -20.48 -0.57 -9.94
C LEU A 389 -19.08 -1.15 -10.14
N ILE A 390 -18.95 -2.38 -10.64
CA ILE A 390 -17.65 -3.01 -10.90
C ILE A 390 -16.88 -2.21 -11.96
N LYS A 391 -17.52 -1.76 -13.05
CA LYS A 391 -16.88 -0.91 -14.06
C LYS A 391 -16.35 0.40 -13.46
N PHE A 392 -17.12 1.02 -12.56
CA PHE A 392 -16.67 2.21 -11.85
C PHE A 392 -15.43 1.90 -11.01
N LEU A 393 -15.46 0.84 -10.20
CA LEU A 393 -14.33 0.43 -9.36
C LEU A 393 -13.09 0.02 -10.18
N GLU A 394 -13.28 -0.61 -11.33
CA GLU A 394 -12.18 -0.92 -12.27
C GLU A 394 -11.65 0.33 -12.98
N SER A 395 -12.42 1.40 -13.04
CA SER A 395 -11.96 2.67 -13.61
C SER A 395 -11.01 3.43 -12.69
N LEU A 396 -11.07 3.17 -11.39
CA LEU A 396 -10.18 3.76 -10.38
C LEU A 396 -8.76 3.14 -10.41
#